data_6f70473f12afcea6699f26de80ff2349
#
_entry.id   6f70473f12afcea6699f26de80ff2349
#
_cell.length_a   1.000
_cell.length_b   1.000
_cell.length_c   1.000
_cell.angle_alpha   90.00
_cell.angle_beta   90.00
_cell.angle_gamma   90.00
#
_symmetry.space_group_name_H-M   'P 1'
#
loop_
_entity.id
_entity.type
_entity.pdbx_description
1 polymer ?
#
loop_
_entity_poly.entity_id
_entity_poly.type
_entity_poly.pdbx_seq_one_letter_code
_entity_poly.pdbx_strand_id
1 'polypeptide(L)'
;MDKAELKLRESIINACRSMNGLGINQGTSGNISARYGKLMLITPSGVPYEELKAKDIVSTQISGRGDKWNGALAPSSEWRFHLRILQDRPEAGSVVHTHSTYATTLAICNKPIPAIHYMVAAAGGPDIRVAPYATYGTEELSDLALKAMEGRTCCLLRNHGVIATGSDVRRALWLAVEIETLARQYYLSLALDDAQILPDAEITRVIEKFKNYGPRQKPAKARAAASAR
;
A
#
# COMPACT_ATOMS: atom_id res chain seq x y z
N MET A 1 17.04 12.63 14.94
CA MET A 1 15.68 12.73 14.35
C MET A 1 15.32 14.21 14.26
N ASP A 2 15.15 14.73 13.07
CA ASP A 2 14.65 16.09 12.86
C ASP A 2 13.12 16.15 12.85
N LYS A 3 12.57 17.37 12.71
CA LYS A 3 11.11 17.59 12.76
C LYS A 3 10.34 16.91 11.62
N ALA A 4 10.95 16.78 10.42
CA ALA A 4 10.29 16.16 9.27
C ALA A 4 10.26 14.63 9.44
N GLU A 5 11.34 14.04 9.91
CA GLU A 5 11.41 12.62 10.25
C GLU A 5 10.42 12.26 11.37
N LEU A 6 10.34 13.08 12.42
CA LEU A 6 9.37 12.87 13.50
C LEU A 6 7.94 12.83 12.97
N LYS A 7 7.56 13.81 12.16
CA LYS A 7 6.22 13.88 11.55
C LYS A 7 5.92 12.65 10.68
N LEU A 8 6.91 12.14 9.94
CA LEU A 8 6.72 10.95 9.12
C LEU A 8 6.53 9.68 9.97
N ARG A 9 7.30 9.53 11.05
CA ARG A 9 7.14 8.43 12.03
C ARG A 9 5.76 8.45 12.68
N GLU A 10 5.28 9.62 13.09
CA GLU A 10 3.93 9.80 13.62
C GLU A 10 2.85 9.46 12.56
N SER A 11 3.07 9.82 11.30
CA SER A 11 2.18 9.46 10.20
C SER A 11 2.09 7.94 10.00
N ILE A 12 3.22 7.22 10.08
CA ILE A 12 3.24 5.74 10.04
C ILE A 12 2.41 5.17 11.20
N ILE A 13 2.64 5.63 12.43
CA ILE A 13 1.94 5.14 13.62
C ILE A 13 0.43 5.39 13.53
N ASN A 14 0.03 6.59 13.12
CA ASN A 14 -1.38 6.93 12.96
C ASN A 14 -2.06 6.09 11.88
N ALA A 15 -1.37 5.80 10.78
CA ALA A 15 -1.85 4.90 9.75
C ALA A 15 -2.02 3.47 10.29
N CYS A 16 -1.04 2.94 11.05
CA CYS A 16 -1.16 1.62 11.68
C CYS A 16 -2.36 1.53 12.62
N ARG A 17 -2.56 2.52 13.48
CA ARG A 17 -3.71 2.58 14.39
C ARG A 17 -5.04 2.60 13.65
N SER A 18 -5.10 3.27 12.50
CA SER A 18 -6.33 3.34 11.71
C SER A 18 -6.65 2.05 10.96
N MET A 19 -5.67 1.19 10.64
CA MET A 19 -5.91 -0.03 9.86
C MET A 19 -6.93 -0.97 10.49
N ASN A 20 -6.87 -1.18 11.82
CA ASN A 20 -7.83 -2.03 12.54
C ASN A 20 -9.24 -1.42 12.51
N GLY A 21 -9.37 -0.12 12.76
CA GLY A 21 -10.66 0.59 12.70
C GLY A 21 -11.26 0.66 11.30
N LEU A 22 -10.43 0.65 10.26
CA LEU A 22 -10.84 0.61 8.85
C LEU A 22 -11.21 -0.80 8.36
N GLY A 23 -11.02 -1.84 9.19
CA GLY A 23 -11.34 -3.22 8.85
C GLY A 23 -10.39 -3.86 7.82
N ILE A 24 -9.21 -3.27 7.59
CA ILE A 24 -8.23 -3.80 6.64
C ILE A 24 -7.09 -4.56 7.31
N ASN A 25 -7.11 -4.67 8.64
CA ASN A 25 -6.12 -5.40 9.42
C ASN A 25 -6.71 -5.84 10.76
N GLN A 26 -6.03 -6.76 11.43
CA GLN A 26 -6.36 -7.18 12.79
C GLN A 26 -5.09 -7.33 13.64
N GLY A 27 -5.13 -6.88 14.88
CA GLY A 27 -4.00 -6.95 15.80
C GLY A 27 -2.77 -6.21 15.23
N THR A 28 -1.62 -6.88 15.22
CA THR A 28 -0.32 -6.37 14.80
C THR A 28 0.22 -7.04 13.53
N SER A 29 -0.64 -7.73 12.75
CA SER A 29 -0.21 -8.52 11.60
C SER A 29 0.28 -7.67 10.43
N GLY A 30 -0.31 -6.49 10.21
CA GLY A 30 0.13 -5.56 9.18
C GLY A 30 1.35 -4.74 9.58
N ASN A 31 1.95 -4.10 8.59
CA ASN A 31 3.11 -3.23 8.81
C ASN A 31 3.20 -2.15 7.72
N ILE A 32 3.86 -1.05 8.07
CA ILE A 32 3.99 0.12 7.19
C ILE A 32 5.43 0.57 7.15
N SER A 33 5.92 0.87 5.95
CA SER A 33 7.17 1.58 5.77
C SER A 33 7.01 2.86 4.96
N ALA A 34 7.95 3.79 5.15
CA ALA A 34 8.02 5.00 4.36
C ALA A 34 9.48 5.40 4.07
N ARG A 35 9.68 6.02 2.90
CA ARG A 35 10.96 6.58 2.46
C ARG A 35 11.19 7.93 3.16
N TYR A 36 12.34 8.06 3.80
CA TYR A 36 12.84 9.32 4.31
C TYR A 36 14.26 9.59 3.77
N GLY A 37 14.35 10.32 2.68
CA GLY A 37 15.61 10.49 1.97
C GLY A 37 16.19 9.15 1.50
N LYS A 38 17.35 8.77 2.03
CA LYS A 38 18.03 7.49 1.75
C LYS A 38 17.62 6.37 2.71
N LEU A 39 16.74 6.64 3.66
CA LEU A 39 16.31 5.70 4.69
C LEU A 39 14.92 5.14 4.38
N MET A 40 14.71 3.87 4.70
CA MET A 40 13.41 3.28 4.96
C MET A 40 13.13 3.39 6.46
N LEU A 41 12.02 4.01 6.82
CA LEU A 41 11.42 3.94 8.15
C LEU A 41 10.37 2.83 8.14
N ILE A 42 10.36 1.94 9.13
CA ILE A 42 9.43 0.80 9.17
C ILE A 42 8.97 0.52 10.60
N THR A 43 7.76 0.03 10.76
CA THR A 43 7.22 -0.45 12.03
C THR A 43 8.06 -1.59 12.61
N PRO A 44 8.24 -1.66 13.94
CA PRO A 44 8.88 -2.78 14.60
C PRO A 44 7.99 -4.02 14.57
N SER A 45 8.57 -5.19 14.82
CA SER A 45 7.86 -6.46 14.92
C SER A 45 7.08 -6.57 16.24
N GLY A 46 5.81 -6.98 16.17
CA GLY A 46 5.03 -7.49 17.30
C GLY A 46 4.61 -6.45 18.35
N VAL A 47 4.77 -5.16 18.12
CA VAL A 47 4.35 -4.11 19.06
C VAL A 47 2.91 -3.69 18.77
N PRO A 48 2.00 -3.66 19.76
CA PRO A 48 0.65 -3.12 19.59
C PRO A 48 0.70 -1.68 19.07
N TYR A 49 -0.12 -1.35 18.07
CA TYR A 49 -0.05 -0.03 17.41
C TYR A 49 -0.35 1.12 18.35
N GLU A 50 -1.21 0.90 19.35
CA GLU A 50 -1.57 1.88 20.39
C GLU A 50 -0.37 2.25 21.28
N GLU A 51 0.55 1.32 21.48
CA GLU A 51 1.75 1.50 22.32
C GLU A 51 2.92 2.12 21.56
N LEU A 52 2.88 2.11 20.20
CA LEU A 52 3.96 2.62 19.36
C LEU A 52 4.22 4.11 19.62
N LYS A 53 5.49 4.43 19.74
CA LYS A 53 6.03 5.81 19.83
C LYS A 53 6.95 6.06 18.64
N ALA A 54 7.15 7.32 18.28
CA ALA A 54 8.02 7.68 17.15
C ALA A 54 9.44 7.10 17.23
N LYS A 55 10.00 6.95 18.43
CA LYS A 55 11.32 6.34 18.67
C LYS A 55 11.37 4.84 18.36
N ASP A 56 10.23 4.15 18.35
CA ASP A 56 10.12 2.71 18.12
C ASP A 56 10.12 2.35 16.63
N ILE A 57 9.82 3.32 15.77
CA ILE A 57 9.95 3.14 14.32
C ILE A 57 11.43 2.95 13.96
N VAL A 58 11.72 1.85 13.30
CA VAL A 58 13.09 1.44 12.95
C VAL A 58 13.50 2.06 11.62
N SER A 59 14.80 2.35 11.44
CA SER A 59 15.31 2.85 10.17
C SER A 59 16.47 2.01 9.64
N THR A 60 16.53 1.84 8.31
CA THR A 60 17.64 1.20 7.59
C THR A 60 17.94 1.94 6.29
N GLN A 61 19.14 1.77 5.74
CA GLN A 61 19.52 2.35 4.46
C GLN A 61 18.80 1.63 3.31
N ILE A 62 18.15 2.38 2.40
CA ILE A 62 17.47 1.80 1.23
C ILE A 62 18.48 1.13 0.28
N SER A 63 19.67 1.70 0.11
CA SER A 63 20.73 1.12 -0.71
C SER A 63 21.45 -0.09 -0.08
N GLY A 64 21.12 -0.43 1.17
CA GLY A 64 21.72 -1.52 1.93
C GLY A 64 20.99 -2.85 1.76
N ARG A 65 21.51 -3.89 2.44
CA ARG A 65 20.88 -5.22 2.51
C ARG A 65 19.72 -5.28 3.51
N GLY A 66 19.51 -4.22 4.33
CA GLY A 66 18.50 -4.17 5.39
C GLY A 66 18.84 -4.96 6.65
N ASP A 67 20.00 -5.60 6.70
CA ASP A 67 20.50 -6.39 7.83
C ASP A 67 21.04 -5.52 8.98
N LYS A 68 21.20 -4.22 8.74
CA LYS A 68 21.62 -3.22 9.74
C LYS A 68 20.54 -2.17 9.88
N TRP A 69 20.06 -1.97 11.09
CA TRP A 69 19.04 -0.96 11.40
C TRP A 69 19.40 -0.13 12.61
N ASN A 70 18.80 1.08 12.66
CA ASN A 70 18.83 1.95 13.83
C ASN A 70 17.47 1.90 14.52
N GLY A 71 17.47 1.70 15.82
CA GLY A 71 16.32 1.60 16.69
C GLY A 71 16.59 0.60 17.80
N ALA A 72 15.82 0.69 18.88
CA ALA A 72 15.93 -0.23 20.02
C ALA A 72 15.24 -1.59 19.75
N LEU A 73 14.35 -1.63 18.76
CA LEU A 73 13.55 -2.81 18.42
C LEU A 73 13.99 -3.38 17.07
N ALA A 74 13.70 -4.66 16.82
CA ALA A 74 13.85 -5.24 15.50
C ALA A 74 12.77 -4.72 14.55
N PRO A 75 13.08 -4.50 13.25
CA PRO A 75 12.06 -4.15 12.27
C PRO A 75 11.03 -5.28 12.12
N SER A 76 9.89 -4.98 11.50
CA SER A 76 8.93 -6.02 11.07
C SER A 76 9.67 -7.19 10.42
N SER A 77 9.27 -8.41 10.71
CA SER A 77 9.82 -9.63 10.09
C SER A 77 9.71 -9.63 8.56
N GLU A 78 8.87 -8.75 8.02
CA GLU A 78 8.58 -8.63 6.59
C GLU A 78 9.31 -7.44 5.91
N TRP A 79 10.28 -6.86 6.58
CA TRP A 79 11.04 -5.71 6.09
C TRP A 79 11.63 -5.91 4.68
N ARG A 80 11.88 -7.16 4.26
CA ARG A 80 12.54 -7.47 2.98
C ARG A 80 11.74 -7.00 1.78
N PHE A 81 10.46 -7.35 1.65
CA PHE A 81 9.68 -6.86 0.52
C PHE A 81 9.45 -5.34 0.58
N HIS A 82 9.34 -4.73 1.78
CA HIS A 82 9.30 -3.27 1.90
C HIS A 82 10.55 -2.63 1.32
N LEU A 83 11.73 -3.15 1.70
CA LEU A 83 13.01 -2.64 1.24
C LEU A 83 13.16 -2.82 -0.27
N ARG A 84 12.88 -4.01 -0.79
CA ARG A 84 12.97 -4.32 -2.22
C ARG A 84 12.05 -3.43 -3.06
N ILE A 85 10.82 -3.22 -2.63
CA ILE A 85 9.89 -2.31 -3.31
C ILE A 85 10.44 -0.89 -3.31
N LEU A 86 10.94 -0.38 -2.19
CA LEU A 86 11.52 0.95 -2.14
C LEU A 86 12.83 1.07 -2.93
N GLN A 87 13.59 0.00 -3.11
CA GLN A 87 14.79 -0.03 -3.97
C GLN A 87 14.42 0.05 -5.45
N ASP A 88 13.52 -0.81 -5.90
CA ASP A 88 13.18 -0.98 -7.32
C ASP A 88 12.21 0.08 -7.83
N ARG A 89 11.50 0.78 -6.91
CA ARG A 89 10.46 1.76 -7.23
C ARG A 89 10.74 3.11 -6.57
N PRO A 90 11.53 3.97 -7.22
CA PRO A 90 11.84 5.31 -6.68
C PRO A 90 10.61 6.19 -6.50
N GLU A 91 9.54 5.97 -7.27
CA GLU A 91 8.26 6.65 -7.15
C GLU A 91 7.46 6.24 -5.91
N ALA A 92 7.74 5.07 -5.33
CA ALA A 92 7.11 4.62 -4.10
C ALA A 92 7.70 5.35 -2.89
N GLY A 93 6.87 6.15 -2.23
CA GLY A 93 7.22 6.83 -0.98
C GLY A 93 6.81 6.04 0.26
N SER A 94 5.89 5.07 0.14
CA SER A 94 5.42 4.22 1.25
C SER A 94 4.89 2.90 0.75
N VAL A 95 4.97 1.89 1.63
CA VAL A 95 4.42 0.54 1.45
C VAL A 95 3.55 0.21 2.66
N VAL A 96 2.33 -0.22 2.41
CA VAL A 96 1.38 -0.73 3.42
C VAL A 96 1.14 -2.21 3.14
N HIS A 97 1.32 -3.03 4.15
CA HIS A 97 0.96 -4.45 4.14
C HIS A 97 -0.15 -4.72 5.14
N THR A 98 -1.15 -5.48 4.72
CA THR A 98 -2.32 -5.82 5.53
C THR A 98 -2.77 -7.25 5.29
N HIS A 99 -3.52 -7.79 6.27
CA HIS A 99 -4.21 -9.08 6.16
C HIS A 99 -5.74 -8.85 6.09
N SER A 100 -6.17 -7.98 5.20
CA SER A 100 -7.58 -7.61 5.04
C SER A 100 -8.41 -8.81 4.56
N THR A 101 -9.63 -8.95 5.09
CA THR A 101 -10.40 -10.20 5.03
C THR A 101 -10.74 -10.63 3.61
N TYR A 102 -11.34 -9.77 2.81
CA TYR A 102 -11.82 -10.14 1.47
C TYR A 102 -10.66 -10.30 0.49
N ALA A 103 -9.68 -9.40 0.52
CA ALA A 103 -8.52 -9.50 -0.36
C ALA A 103 -7.67 -10.74 -0.03
N THR A 104 -7.47 -11.05 1.26
CA THR A 104 -6.79 -12.28 1.68
C THR A 104 -7.59 -13.53 1.31
N THR A 105 -8.92 -13.52 1.39
CA THR A 105 -9.78 -14.64 0.94
C THR A 105 -9.59 -14.91 -0.55
N LEU A 106 -9.58 -13.88 -1.39
CA LEU A 106 -9.30 -14.04 -2.81
C LEU A 106 -7.89 -14.55 -3.07
N ALA A 107 -6.91 -14.05 -2.30
CA ALA A 107 -5.51 -14.51 -2.36
C ALA A 107 -5.37 -16.00 -2.00
N ILE A 108 -6.07 -16.48 -0.96
CA ILE A 108 -6.12 -17.90 -0.58
C ILE A 108 -6.64 -18.76 -1.76
N CYS A 109 -7.67 -18.28 -2.44
CA CYS A 109 -8.25 -18.95 -3.59
C CYS A 109 -7.46 -18.74 -4.89
N ASN A 110 -6.30 -18.07 -4.85
CA ASN A 110 -5.51 -17.68 -6.03
C ASN A 110 -6.35 -16.94 -7.10
N LYS A 111 -7.27 -16.09 -6.67
CA LYS A 111 -8.15 -15.30 -7.54
C LYS A 111 -7.65 -13.86 -7.62
N PRO A 112 -7.10 -13.40 -8.76
CA PRO A 112 -6.84 -11.99 -8.98
C PRO A 112 -8.16 -11.21 -9.02
N ILE A 113 -8.12 -9.90 -8.74
CA ILE A 113 -9.29 -9.02 -8.87
C ILE A 113 -9.27 -8.43 -10.28
N PRO A 114 -10.19 -8.82 -11.17
CA PRO A 114 -10.27 -8.28 -12.51
C PRO A 114 -10.94 -6.89 -12.52
N ALA A 115 -11.08 -6.28 -13.67
CA ALA A 115 -11.69 -4.96 -13.85
C ALA A 115 -13.22 -4.96 -13.61
N ILE A 116 -13.68 -5.46 -12.46
CA ILE A 116 -15.09 -5.49 -12.03
C ILE A 116 -15.65 -4.10 -11.71
N HIS A 117 -14.78 -3.14 -11.50
CA HIS A 117 -15.09 -1.76 -11.16
C HIS A 117 -14.01 -0.83 -11.73
N TYR A 118 -14.37 0.37 -12.20
CA TYR A 118 -13.40 1.30 -12.78
C TYR A 118 -12.26 1.67 -11.80
N MET A 119 -12.48 1.59 -10.48
CA MET A 119 -11.48 1.86 -9.46
C MET A 119 -10.32 0.85 -9.43
N VAL A 120 -10.43 -0.29 -10.11
CA VAL A 120 -9.27 -1.19 -10.33
C VAL A 120 -8.11 -0.44 -11.01
N ALA A 121 -8.41 0.60 -11.79
CA ALA A 121 -7.41 1.51 -12.36
C ALA A 121 -6.47 2.15 -11.33
N ALA A 122 -6.88 2.25 -10.06
CA ALA A 122 -6.02 2.74 -8.97
C ALA A 122 -4.81 1.82 -8.72
N ALA A 123 -4.93 0.54 -9.08
CA ALA A 123 -3.83 -0.41 -9.05
C ALA A 123 -2.80 -0.21 -10.19
N GLY A 124 -3.05 0.71 -11.12
CA GLY A 124 -2.17 1.00 -12.24
C GLY A 124 -2.40 0.13 -13.49
N GLY A 125 -3.43 -0.72 -13.49
CA GLY A 125 -3.75 -1.59 -14.63
C GLY A 125 -5.12 -2.25 -14.49
N PRO A 126 -5.46 -3.23 -15.39
CA PRO A 126 -6.80 -3.80 -15.49
C PRO A 126 -7.09 -4.90 -14.45
N ASP A 127 -6.12 -5.23 -13.60
CA ASP A 127 -6.27 -6.26 -12.57
C ASP A 127 -5.40 -5.98 -11.34
N ILE A 128 -5.72 -6.64 -10.23
CA ILE A 128 -4.84 -6.79 -9.06
C ILE A 128 -4.42 -8.24 -9.01
N ARG A 129 -3.13 -8.49 -9.23
CA ARG A 129 -2.58 -9.84 -9.37
C ARG A 129 -2.31 -10.51 -8.03
N VAL A 130 -2.24 -11.84 -8.04
CA VAL A 130 -1.84 -12.65 -6.89
C VAL A 130 -0.39 -13.11 -7.11
N ALA A 131 0.52 -12.73 -6.22
CA ALA A 131 1.87 -13.29 -6.16
C ALA A 131 1.80 -14.75 -5.66
N PRO A 132 2.57 -15.69 -6.23
CA PRO A 132 2.69 -17.05 -5.71
C PRO A 132 3.08 -17.06 -4.22
N TYR A 133 2.72 -18.15 -3.53
CA TYR A 133 3.10 -18.31 -2.13
C TYR A 133 4.61 -18.50 -1.97
N ALA A 134 5.17 -17.79 -1.03
CA ALA A 134 6.46 -18.06 -0.40
C ALA A 134 6.37 -17.74 1.09
N THR A 135 7.26 -18.30 1.90
CA THR A 135 7.27 -18.06 3.34
C THR A 135 7.50 -16.57 3.64
N TYR A 136 6.76 -16.04 4.60
CA TYR A 136 6.89 -14.64 5.01
C TYR A 136 8.34 -14.29 5.42
N GLY A 137 8.75 -13.06 5.13
CA GLY A 137 10.07 -12.56 5.49
C GLY A 137 11.22 -13.08 4.61
N THR A 138 10.97 -13.86 3.54
CA THR A 138 12.00 -14.37 2.63
C THR A 138 12.29 -13.41 1.47
N GLU A 139 13.45 -13.57 0.84
CA GLU A 139 13.79 -12.89 -0.40
C GLU A 139 12.89 -13.36 -1.55
N GLU A 140 12.60 -14.66 -1.59
CA GLU A 140 11.70 -15.26 -2.57
C GLU A 140 10.34 -14.57 -2.59
N LEU A 141 9.71 -14.34 -1.41
CA LEU A 141 8.46 -13.58 -1.33
C LEU A 141 8.60 -12.18 -1.91
N SER A 142 9.73 -11.52 -1.65
CA SER A 142 9.99 -10.17 -2.16
C SER A 142 10.05 -10.13 -3.67
N ASP A 143 10.75 -11.10 -4.29
CA ASP A 143 10.89 -11.19 -5.75
C ASP A 143 9.55 -11.54 -6.42
N LEU A 144 8.77 -12.46 -5.84
CA LEU A 144 7.44 -12.82 -6.34
C LEU A 144 6.45 -11.66 -6.24
N ALA A 145 6.50 -10.90 -5.14
CA ALA A 145 5.68 -9.71 -4.97
C ALA A 145 6.02 -8.64 -6.02
N LEU A 146 7.31 -8.33 -6.23
CA LEU A 146 7.75 -7.38 -7.26
C LEU A 146 7.29 -7.79 -8.66
N LYS A 147 7.41 -9.07 -9.00
CA LYS A 147 6.93 -9.60 -10.27
C LYS A 147 5.42 -9.42 -10.45
N ALA A 148 4.63 -9.72 -9.42
CA ALA A 148 3.18 -9.49 -9.46
C ALA A 148 2.82 -8.01 -9.60
N MET A 149 3.70 -7.13 -9.07
CA MET A 149 3.53 -5.67 -9.13
C MET A 149 4.09 -5.03 -10.42
N GLU A 150 4.60 -5.76 -11.39
CA GLU A 150 5.03 -5.19 -12.67
C GLU A 150 3.88 -4.43 -13.36
N GLY A 151 4.05 -3.10 -13.54
CA GLY A 151 3.01 -2.20 -14.06
C GLY A 151 1.80 -2.04 -13.11
N ARG A 152 1.92 -2.37 -11.82
CA ARG A 152 0.90 -2.24 -10.77
C ARG A 152 1.48 -1.53 -9.55
N THR A 153 0.62 -0.94 -8.74
CA THR A 153 0.98 -0.27 -7.48
C THR A 153 0.67 -1.15 -6.25
N CYS A 154 0.14 -2.34 -6.47
CA CYS A 154 -0.25 -3.28 -5.43
C CYS A 154 -0.27 -4.71 -5.95
N CYS A 155 -0.33 -5.69 -5.04
CA CYS A 155 -0.63 -7.08 -5.33
C CYS A 155 -1.27 -7.78 -4.13
N LEU A 156 -1.93 -8.90 -4.37
CA LEU A 156 -2.30 -9.88 -3.37
C LEU A 156 -1.13 -10.85 -3.19
N LEU A 157 -0.93 -11.34 -1.97
CA LEU A 157 0.04 -12.37 -1.64
C LEU A 157 -0.70 -13.67 -1.33
N ARG A 158 -0.47 -14.74 -2.12
CA ARG A 158 -1.17 -16.01 -1.97
C ARG A 158 -1.04 -16.55 -0.55
N ASN A 159 -2.18 -16.93 0.06
CA ASN A 159 -2.27 -17.45 1.44
C ASN A 159 -1.64 -16.54 2.51
N HIS A 160 -1.63 -15.20 2.28
CA HIS A 160 -0.95 -14.28 3.17
C HIS A 160 -1.73 -12.97 3.35
N GLY A 161 -1.74 -12.09 2.35
CA GLY A 161 -2.34 -10.76 2.51
C GLY A 161 -2.18 -9.88 1.28
N VAL A 162 -1.95 -8.59 1.51
CA VAL A 162 -1.95 -7.53 0.49
C VAL A 162 -0.74 -6.63 0.65
N ILE A 163 -0.15 -6.20 -0.46
CA ILE A 163 0.80 -5.09 -0.51
C ILE A 163 0.18 -3.95 -1.33
N ALA A 164 0.21 -2.73 -0.79
CA ALA A 164 -0.17 -1.50 -1.46
C ALA A 164 0.94 -0.47 -1.36
N THR A 165 1.22 0.26 -2.44
CA THR A 165 2.22 1.34 -2.46
C THR A 165 1.57 2.70 -2.75
N GLY A 166 2.26 3.77 -2.40
CA GLY A 166 1.83 5.12 -2.69
C GLY A 166 2.99 6.10 -2.62
N SER A 167 2.79 7.32 -3.13
CA SER A 167 3.78 8.41 -3.03
C SER A 167 4.04 8.85 -1.59
N ASP A 168 3.14 8.54 -0.67
CA ASP A 168 3.21 8.79 0.76
C ASP A 168 2.36 7.79 1.54
N VAL A 169 2.45 7.81 2.88
CA VAL A 169 1.72 6.90 3.78
C VAL A 169 0.20 6.99 3.56
N ARG A 170 -0.33 8.18 3.37
CA ARG A 170 -1.76 8.41 3.16
C ARG A 170 -2.25 7.76 1.87
N ARG A 171 -1.48 7.88 0.78
CA ARG A 171 -1.82 7.29 -0.53
C ARG A 171 -1.72 5.78 -0.51
N ALA A 172 -0.69 5.22 0.13
CA ALA A 172 -0.54 3.78 0.28
C ALA A 172 -1.67 3.17 1.14
N LEU A 173 -2.02 3.81 2.26
CA LEU A 173 -3.13 3.40 3.10
C LEU A 173 -4.48 3.48 2.36
N TRP A 174 -4.73 4.59 1.64
CA TRP A 174 -5.93 4.74 0.82
C TRP A 174 -6.07 3.60 -0.19
N LEU A 175 -4.97 3.25 -0.88
CA LEU A 175 -4.99 2.14 -1.84
C LEU A 175 -5.27 0.80 -1.15
N ALA A 176 -4.70 0.56 0.04
CA ALA A 176 -4.97 -0.67 0.79
C ALA A 176 -6.47 -0.81 1.15
N VAL A 177 -7.13 0.29 1.55
CA VAL A 177 -8.58 0.34 1.79
C VAL A 177 -9.37 0.09 0.50
N GLU A 178 -8.94 0.68 -0.60
CA GLU A 178 -9.60 0.51 -1.91
C GLU A 178 -9.50 -0.94 -2.40
N ILE A 179 -8.34 -1.58 -2.22
CA ILE A 179 -8.17 -3.01 -2.57
C ILE A 179 -9.15 -3.89 -1.81
N GLU A 180 -9.31 -3.68 -0.50
CA GLU A 180 -10.26 -4.44 0.31
C GLU A 180 -11.70 -4.20 -0.13
N THR A 181 -12.05 -2.96 -0.48
CA THR A 181 -13.37 -2.61 -1.02
C THR A 181 -13.65 -3.34 -2.34
N LEU A 182 -12.69 -3.30 -3.28
CA LEU A 182 -12.80 -4.00 -4.57
C LEU A 182 -12.85 -5.53 -4.39
N ALA A 183 -12.04 -6.06 -3.47
CA ALA A 183 -12.05 -7.49 -3.13
C ALA A 183 -13.41 -7.93 -2.58
N ARG A 184 -13.99 -7.13 -1.68
CA ARG A 184 -15.32 -7.38 -1.13
C ARG A 184 -16.40 -7.36 -2.22
N GLN A 185 -16.40 -6.36 -3.09
CA GLN A 185 -17.33 -6.25 -4.19
C GLN A 185 -17.20 -7.45 -5.13
N TYR A 186 -15.98 -7.82 -5.51
CA TYR A 186 -15.74 -8.98 -6.36
C TYR A 186 -16.17 -10.28 -5.69
N TYR A 187 -15.81 -10.51 -4.43
CA TYR A 187 -16.22 -11.69 -3.67
C TYR A 187 -17.75 -11.85 -3.64
N LEU A 188 -18.47 -10.76 -3.35
CA LEU A 188 -19.95 -10.78 -3.30
C LEU A 188 -20.57 -10.97 -4.70
N SER A 189 -19.97 -10.42 -5.75
CA SER A 189 -20.48 -10.59 -7.13
C SER A 189 -20.34 -12.02 -7.63
N LEU A 190 -19.37 -12.79 -7.13
CA LEU A 190 -19.24 -14.20 -7.49
C LEU A 190 -20.45 -15.06 -7.10
N ALA A 191 -21.21 -14.64 -6.07
CA ALA A 191 -22.44 -15.33 -5.68
C ALA A 191 -23.60 -15.04 -6.61
N LEU A 192 -23.54 -13.99 -7.44
CA LEU A 192 -24.56 -13.60 -8.43
C LEU A 192 -24.26 -14.18 -9.81
N ASP A 193 -23.06 -14.72 -10.00
CA ASP A 193 -22.56 -15.37 -11.24
C ASP A 193 -22.71 -14.53 -12.53
N ASP A 194 -22.72 -13.20 -12.40
CA ASP A 194 -22.92 -12.26 -13.53
C ASP A 194 -22.05 -10.99 -13.41
N ALA A 195 -20.81 -11.13 -12.92
CA ALA A 195 -19.90 -10.00 -12.82
C ALA A 195 -19.44 -9.52 -14.22
N GLN A 196 -19.84 -8.31 -14.60
CA GLN A 196 -19.45 -7.71 -15.87
C GLN A 196 -18.06 -7.10 -15.76
N ILE A 197 -17.12 -7.58 -16.57
CA ILE A 197 -15.72 -7.12 -16.58
C ILE A 197 -15.57 -5.98 -17.59
N LEU A 198 -15.03 -4.86 -17.14
CA LEU A 198 -14.72 -3.73 -18.02
C LEU A 198 -13.55 -4.10 -18.95
N PRO A 199 -13.58 -3.66 -20.22
CA PRO A 199 -12.48 -3.90 -21.15
C PRO A 199 -11.23 -3.10 -20.75
N ASP A 200 -10.04 -3.63 -21.02
CA ASP A 200 -8.74 -3.00 -20.70
C ASP A 200 -8.60 -1.57 -21.25
N ALA A 201 -9.21 -1.30 -22.42
CA ALA A 201 -9.25 0.02 -23.02
C ALA A 201 -9.99 1.04 -22.14
N GLU A 202 -11.04 0.62 -21.40
CA GLU A 202 -11.74 1.49 -20.46
C GLU A 202 -10.86 1.77 -19.23
N ILE A 203 -10.22 0.76 -18.69
CA ILE A 203 -9.30 0.94 -17.56
C ILE A 203 -8.15 1.88 -17.93
N THR A 204 -7.59 1.73 -19.14
CA THR A 204 -6.57 2.66 -19.64
C THR A 204 -7.08 4.11 -19.67
N ARG A 205 -8.30 4.35 -20.15
CA ARG A 205 -8.94 5.68 -20.13
C ARG A 205 -9.10 6.22 -18.70
N VAL A 206 -9.48 5.37 -17.76
CA VAL A 206 -9.64 5.76 -16.35
C VAL A 206 -8.30 6.12 -15.72
N ILE A 207 -7.23 5.35 -15.98
CA ILE A 207 -5.87 5.66 -15.51
C ILE A 207 -5.45 7.05 -15.99
N GLU A 208 -5.67 7.40 -17.27
CA GLU A 208 -5.37 8.73 -17.76
C GLU A 208 -6.20 9.83 -17.06
N LYS A 209 -7.47 9.58 -16.79
CA LYS A 209 -8.32 10.51 -16.02
C LYS A 209 -7.81 10.70 -14.58
N PHE A 210 -7.27 9.66 -13.93
CA PHE A 210 -6.74 9.75 -12.58
C PHE A 210 -5.52 10.67 -12.47
N LYS A 211 -4.72 10.83 -13.51
CA LYS A 211 -3.61 11.80 -13.54
C LYS A 211 -4.07 13.23 -13.26
N ASN A 212 -5.33 13.52 -13.60
CA ASN A 212 -5.96 14.83 -13.44
C ASN A 212 -7.05 14.86 -12.34
N TYR A 213 -7.18 13.81 -11.54
CA TYR A 213 -8.18 13.67 -10.50
C TYR A 213 -7.68 14.24 -9.17
N GLY A 214 -8.52 15.02 -8.52
CA GLY A 214 -8.24 15.57 -7.18
C GLY A 214 -8.59 17.06 -7.06
N PRO A 215 -8.38 17.67 -5.89
CA PRO A 215 -8.66 19.08 -5.66
C PRO A 215 -7.80 19.95 -6.60
N ARG A 216 -8.45 20.65 -7.52
CA ARG A 216 -7.78 21.59 -8.42
C ARG A 216 -7.75 22.96 -7.76
N GLN A 217 -6.56 23.56 -7.61
CA GLN A 217 -6.47 24.97 -7.26
C GLN A 217 -7.00 25.79 -8.44
N LYS A 218 -7.89 26.75 -8.18
CA LYS A 218 -8.29 27.74 -9.19
C LYS A 218 -7.04 28.44 -9.71
N PRO A 219 -6.91 28.69 -11.03
CA PRO A 219 -5.82 29.50 -11.59
C PRO A 219 -5.70 30.82 -10.85
N ALA A 220 -4.49 31.29 -10.59
CA ALA A 220 -4.20 32.50 -9.80
C ALA A 220 -4.95 33.74 -10.29
N LYS A 221 -5.24 33.86 -11.59
CA LYS A 221 -6.05 34.97 -12.20
C LYS A 221 -7.52 34.99 -11.72
N ALA A 222 -8.09 33.87 -11.28
CA ALA A 222 -9.47 33.84 -10.77
C ALA A 222 -9.56 34.22 -9.28
N ARG A 223 -8.44 34.17 -8.52
CA ARG A 223 -8.39 34.61 -7.13
C ARG A 223 -8.36 36.15 -7.00
N ALA A 224 -7.71 36.86 -7.92
CA ALA A 224 -7.65 38.31 -7.91
C ALA A 224 -9.01 38.99 -8.22
N ALA A 225 -9.87 38.34 -9.02
CA ALA A 225 -11.21 38.86 -9.32
C ALA A 225 -12.25 38.65 -8.21
N ALA A 226 -12.02 37.74 -7.28
CA ALA A 226 -12.93 37.45 -6.17
C ALA A 226 -12.64 38.26 -4.90
N SER A 227 -11.46 38.89 -4.79
CA SER A 227 -11.08 39.76 -3.66
C SER A 227 -11.34 41.27 -3.94
N ALA A 228 -11.85 41.62 -5.14
CA ALA A 228 -12.15 42.97 -5.57
C ALA A 228 -13.67 43.25 -5.67
N ARG A 229 -14.50 42.44 -4.98
CA ARG A 229 -15.96 42.68 -4.84
C ARG A 229 -16.36 42.77 -3.38
#